data_ecaf4e7e766a1ff07ab820ac3e46e6be
#
_entry.id   ecaf4e7e766a1ff07ab820ac3e46e6be
#
_cell.length_a   1.000
_cell.length_b   1.000
_cell.length_c   1.000
_cell.angle_alpha   90.00
_cell.angle_beta   90.00
_cell.angle_gamma   90.00
#
_symmetry.space_group_name_H-M   'P 1'
#
loop_
_entity.id
_entity.type
_entity.pdbx_description
1 polymer ?
#
loop_
_entity_poly.entity_id
_entity_poly.type
_entity_poly.pdbx_seq_one_letter_code
_entity_poly.pdbx_strand_id
1 'polypeptide(L)'
;MKKLLLSMALLMACTFTMAQRSVGTWSLIPKVGVNLANISNFDVIITGLSPDSQQDIVEQKSKYREGFIGGLDVQYQAVDQVAFSAGVFYSVQGMRFPPSETIDEAKVHYTSDDVQWKYDYLTLPLMAHVAVLPGLSFNAGVQMGYLLSAKGRASLSQFTVDKEGKAHYQTGEKGNLLYAYTEKYDNLSYSKRFDVSIPVGFSLEYSHVVLDARYIFGLTKINKYTQDSMKNKVFTFTVGYVFDL
;
A
#
# COMPACT_ATOMS: atom_id res chain seq x y z
N MET A 1 -18.16 15.43 -24.38
CA MET A 1 -17.24 14.50 -23.73
C MET A 1 -17.96 13.52 -22.78
N LYS A 2 -18.73 13.96 -21.76
CA LYS A 2 -19.43 13.03 -20.81
C LYS A 2 -20.40 12.06 -21.50
N LYS A 3 -21.14 12.50 -22.52
CA LYS A 3 -22.08 11.63 -23.28
C LYS A 3 -21.36 10.61 -24.16
N LEU A 4 -20.16 10.95 -24.66
CA LEU A 4 -19.32 10.03 -25.47
C LEU A 4 -18.70 8.94 -24.59
N LEU A 5 -18.25 9.29 -23.38
CA LEU A 5 -17.76 8.32 -22.39
C LEU A 5 -18.88 7.37 -21.92
N LEU A 6 -20.09 7.91 -21.72
CA LEU A 6 -21.26 7.10 -21.34
C LEU A 6 -21.70 6.15 -22.45
N SER A 7 -21.69 6.59 -23.72
CA SER A 7 -22.01 5.74 -24.86
C SER A 7 -20.93 4.68 -25.14
N MET A 8 -19.65 5.02 -24.92
CA MET A 8 -18.57 4.05 -25.03
C MET A 8 -18.61 3.00 -23.91
N ALA A 9 -18.95 3.41 -22.69
CA ALA A 9 -19.19 2.48 -21.56
C ALA A 9 -20.41 1.58 -21.82
N LEU A 10 -21.47 2.12 -22.41
CA LEU A 10 -22.69 1.37 -22.77
C LEU A 10 -22.42 0.39 -23.93
N LEU A 11 -21.62 0.78 -24.93
CA LEU A 11 -21.20 -0.08 -26.04
C LEU A 11 -20.27 -1.19 -25.58
N MET A 12 -19.36 -0.95 -24.63
CA MET A 12 -18.58 -1.99 -23.99
C MET A 12 -19.45 -2.99 -23.22
N ALA A 13 -20.49 -2.53 -22.54
CA ALA A 13 -21.41 -3.40 -21.81
C ALA A 13 -22.20 -4.38 -22.72
N CYS A 14 -22.44 -4.02 -24.00
CA CYS A 14 -23.20 -4.86 -24.93
C CYS A 14 -22.39 -5.94 -25.65
N THR A 15 -21.05 -5.92 -25.57
CA THR A 15 -20.16 -6.90 -26.24
C THR A 15 -19.61 -7.99 -25.31
N PHE A 16 -20.00 -8.00 -24.05
CA PHE A 16 -19.59 -9.05 -23.12
C PHE A 16 -20.33 -10.35 -23.42
N THR A 17 -19.79 -11.14 -24.34
CA THR A 17 -20.11 -12.57 -24.42
C THR A 17 -19.68 -13.22 -23.12
N MET A 18 -20.60 -13.87 -22.45
CA MET A 18 -20.54 -14.50 -21.14
C MET A 18 -19.22 -15.24 -20.91
N ALA A 19 -18.31 -14.65 -20.12
CA ALA A 19 -17.20 -15.39 -19.50
C ALA A 19 -17.64 -15.98 -18.15
N GLN A 20 -18.87 -16.54 -18.08
CA GLN A 20 -19.29 -17.30 -16.90
C GLN A 20 -18.73 -18.70 -17.03
N ARG A 21 -17.88 -19.08 -16.08
CA ARG A 21 -17.33 -20.43 -15.98
C ARG A 21 -18.43 -21.43 -15.65
N SER A 22 -18.30 -22.64 -16.16
CA SER A 22 -19.21 -23.72 -15.82
C SER A 22 -19.15 -24.04 -14.33
N VAL A 23 -20.29 -24.33 -13.72
CA VAL A 23 -20.37 -24.78 -12.34
C VAL A 23 -19.49 -26.02 -12.14
N GLY A 24 -18.72 -26.03 -11.06
CA GLY A 24 -17.79 -27.12 -10.75
C GLY A 24 -16.38 -26.92 -11.32
N THR A 25 -16.12 -25.85 -12.11
CA THR A 25 -14.78 -25.57 -12.66
C THR A 25 -13.85 -25.02 -11.59
N TRP A 26 -12.65 -25.55 -11.56
CA TRP A 26 -11.50 -24.98 -10.84
C TRP A 26 -10.66 -24.14 -11.79
N SER A 27 -10.13 -23.04 -11.29
CA SER A 27 -9.25 -22.17 -12.08
C SER A 27 -8.05 -21.74 -11.25
N LEU A 28 -6.89 -21.69 -11.88
CA LEU A 28 -5.66 -21.10 -11.31
C LEU A 28 -5.46 -19.72 -11.92
N ILE A 29 -5.26 -18.72 -11.06
CA ILE A 29 -5.17 -17.32 -11.48
C ILE A 29 -3.90 -16.68 -10.89
N PRO A 30 -2.75 -16.69 -11.60
CA PRO A 30 -1.64 -15.84 -11.27
C PRO A 30 -2.06 -14.37 -11.38
N LYS A 31 -1.72 -13.58 -10.38
CA LYS A 31 -2.05 -12.15 -10.31
C LYS A 31 -0.81 -11.34 -9.92
N VAL A 32 -0.68 -10.16 -10.52
CA VAL A 32 0.37 -9.18 -10.21
C VAL A 32 -0.24 -7.79 -10.21
N GLY A 33 0.29 -6.88 -9.41
CA GLY A 33 -0.25 -5.53 -9.35
C GLY A 33 0.42 -4.62 -8.34
N VAL A 34 -0.33 -3.60 -7.93
CA VAL A 34 0.15 -2.54 -7.04
C VAL A 34 -0.77 -2.38 -5.83
N ASN A 35 -0.15 -2.07 -4.70
CA ASN A 35 -0.81 -1.63 -3.49
C ASN A 35 -0.59 -0.12 -3.32
N LEU A 36 -1.64 0.58 -2.88
CA LEU A 36 -1.55 1.89 -2.27
C LEU A 36 -1.90 1.68 -0.79
N ALA A 37 -0.88 1.63 0.06
CA ALA A 37 -1.02 1.25 1.46
C ALA A 37 -0.78 2.44 2.39
N ASN A 38 -1.54 2.48 3.47
CA ASN A 38 -1.35 3.41 4.59
C ASN A 38 -1.65 2.71 5.91
N ILE A 39 -1.30 3.34 7.02
CA ILE A 39 -1.58 2.89 8.38
C ILE A 39 -2.43 3.93 9.07
N SER A 40 -3.56 3.50 9.66
CA SER A 40 -4.41 4.41 10.44
C SER A 40 -3.80 4.71 11.81
N ASN A 41 -4.13 5.88 12.34
CA ASN A 41 -3.76 6.32 13.69
C ASN A 41 -2.24 6.28 13.93
N PHE A 42 -1.47 6.66 12.91
CA PHE A 42 -0.04 6.86 13.02
C PHE A 42 0.28 8.29 12.60
N ASP A 43 0.43 9.14 13.58
CA ASP A 43 0.92 10.50 13.43
C ASP A 43 2.33 10.54 14.01
N VAL A 44 3.30 10.99 13.23
CA VAL A 44 4.67 11.19 13.69
C VAL A 44 4.79 12.64 14.16
N ILE A 45 5.16 12.80 15.39
CA ILE A 45 5.63 14.07 15.90
C ILE A 45 7.12 14.12 15.58
N ILE A 46 7.50 14.92 14.60
CA ILE A 46 8.89 15.27 14.36
C ILE A 46 9.16 16.47 15.23
N THR A 47 9.78 16.25 16.40
CA THR A 47 10.38 17.33 17.18
C THR A 47 11.49 17.92 16.33
N GLY A 48 11.63 19.26 16.36
CA GLY A 48 12.60 19.98 15.56
C GLY A 48 13.95 19.29 15.54
N LEU A 49 14.50 19.13 14.35
CA LEU A 49 15.79 18.47 14.12
C LEU A 49 16.97 19.33 14.66
N SER A 50 16.70 20.56 15.10
CA SER A 50 17.68 21.44 15.74
C SER A 50 17.88 21.06 17.20
N PRO A 51 19.13 20.89 17.68
CA PRO A 51 19.44 20.61 19.08
C PRO A 51 18.85 21.61 20.09
N ASP A 52 18.63 22.86 19.67
CA ASP A 52 18.15 23.95 20.51
C ASP A 52 16.66 24.27 20.38
N SER A 53 15.94 23.64 19.42
CA SER A 53 14.53 23.94 19.21
C SER A 53 13.63 23.05 20.08
N GLN A 54 13.32 23.51 21.28
CA GLN A 54 12.25 22.94 22.12
C GLN A 54 10.84 23.24 21.59
N GLN A 55 10.67 23.94 20.47
CA GLN A 55 9.38 24.53 20.08
C GLN A 55 8.78 24.08 18.75
N ASP A 56 9.52 23.43 17.85
CA ASP A 56 8.98 23.05 16.54
C ASP A 56 8.56 21.59 16.51
N ILE A 57 7.42 21.30 17.12
CA ILE A 57 6.75 20.00 16.96
C ILE A 57 5.94 20.07 15.67
N VAL A 58 6.40 19.41 14.60
CA VAL A 58 5.67 19.26 13.36
C VAL A 58 4.93 17.93 13.38
N GLU A 59 3.62 17.97 13.63
CA GLU A 59 2.76 16.80 13.50
C GLU A 59 2.50 16.52 12.01
N GLN A 60 2.94 15.38 11.53
CA GLN A 60 2.72 14.96 10.16
C GLN A 60 1.82 13.74 10.09
N LYS A 61 0.83 13.80 9.18
CA LYS A 61 -0.05 12.67 8.88
C LYS A 61 0.56 11.78 7.81
N SER A 62 0.49 10.48 8.04
CA SER A 62 0.92 9.48 7.08
C SER A 62 0.13 9.57 5.77
N LYS A 63 0.80 9.27 4.65
CA LYS A 63 0.24 9.21 3.29
C LYS A 63 0.37 7.80 2.73
N TYR A 64 -0.42 7.52 1.71
CA TYR A 64 -0.35 6.26 0.98
C TYR A 64 1.01 6.09 0.33
N ARG A 65 1.55 4.88 0.48
CA ARG A 65 2.79 4.41 -0.11
C ARG A 65 2.47 3.37 -1.17
N GLU A 66 3.15 3.46 -2.30
CA GLU A 66 3.07 2.49 -3.38
C GLU A 66 3.86 1.22 -2.99
N GLY A 67 3.30 0.06 -3.31
CA GLY A 67 3.91 -1.24 -3.08
C GLY A 67 3.55 -2.24 -4.17
N PHE A 68 4.30 -3.32 -4.25
CA PHE A 68 4.05 -4.44 -5.15
C PHE A 68 3.14 -5.47 -4.49
N ILE A 69 2.32 -6.14 -5.29
CA ILE A 69 1.61 -7.36 -4.91
C ILE A 69 1.72 -8.37 -6.04
N GLY A 70 1.94 -9.65 -5.70
CA GLY A 70 1.93 -10.73 -6.69
C GLY A 70 1.76 -12.08 -6.00
N GLY A 71 1.08 -12.99 -6.69
CA GLY A 71 0.79 -14.31 -6.15
C GLY A 71 -0.14 -15.14 -7.02
N LEU A 72 -0.73 -16.14 -6.40
CA LEU A 72 -1.61 -17.10 -7.03
C LEU A 72 -2.93 -17.16 -6.29
N ASP A 73 -4.01 -17.25 -7.04
CA ASP A 73 -5.38 -17.48 -6.55
C ASP A 73 -5.90 -18.77 -7.18
N VAL A 74 -6.55 -19.62 -6.40
CA VAL A 74 -7.30 -20.78 -6.86
C VAL A 74 -8.76 -20.46 -6.65
N GLN A 75 -9.57 -20.55 -7.71
CA GLN A 75 -10.99 -20.22 -7.68
C GLN A 75 -11.82 -21.44 -8.07
N TYR A 76 -12.92 -21.63 -7.37
CA TYR A 76 -13.93 -22.67 -7.63
C TYR A 76 -15.27 -22.01 -7.94
N GLN A 77 -15.88 -22.36 -9.08
CA GLN A 77 -17.22 -21.92 -9.47
C GLN A 77 -18.26 -22.81 -8.79
N ALA A 78 -18.85 -22.33 -7.70
CA ALA A 78 -19.78 -23.14 -6.91
C ALA A 78 -21.19 -23.21 -7.52
N VAL A 79 -21.69 -22.07 -8.02
CA VAL A 79 -22.95 -21.94 -8.76
C VAL A 79 -22.76 -20.85 -9.83
N ASP A 80 -23.70 -20.69 -10.75
CA ASP A 80 -23.57 -19.74 -11.87
C ASP A 80 -23.16 -18.32 -11.45
N GLN A 81 -23.64 -17.85 -10.31
CA GLN A 81 -23.41 -16.49 -9.83
C GLN A 81 -22.37 -16.38 -8.72
N VAL A 82 -21.91 -17.50 -8.13
CA VAL A 82 -21.03 -17.46 -6.95
C VAL A 82 -19.81 -18.35 -7.14
N ALA A 83 -18.65 -17.76 -6.96
CA ALA A 83 -17.40 -18.48 -6.87
C ALA A 83 -16.71 -18.17 -5.53
N PHE A 84 -15.86 -19.09 -5.10
CA PHE A 84 -14.99 -18.93 -3.93
C PHE A 84 -13.54 -19.02 -4.37
N SER A 85 -12.68 -18.24 -3.76
CA SER A 85 -11.23 -18.36 -4.00
C SER A 85 -10.43 -18.37 -2.73
N ALA A 86 -9.25 -19.01 -2.82
CA ALA A 86 -8.20 -18.98 -1.81
C ALA A 86 -6.86 -18.72 -2.52
N GLY A 87 -6.08 -17.78 -1.97
CA GLY A 87 -4.83 -17.41 -2.62
C GLY A 87 -3.66 -17.26 -1.66
N VAL A 88 -2.47 -17.14 -2.24
CA VAL A 88 -1.23 -16.81 -1.55
C VAL A 88 -0.54 -15.69 -2.31
N PHE A 89 -0.26 -14.56 -1.62
CA PHE A 89 0.33 -13.38 -2.23
C PHE A 89 1.47 -12.83 -1.38
N TYR A 90 2.55 -12.42 -2.04
CA TYR A 90 3.51 -11.50 -1.46
C TYR A 90 3.00 -10.08 -1.65
N SER A 91 2.88 -9.31 -0.57
CA SER A 91 2.24 -8.00 -0.55
C SER A 91 3.12 -6.99 0.18
N VAL A 92 3.59 -5.99 -0.56
CA VAL A 92 4.36 -4.87 -0.01
C VAL A 92 3.38 -3.76 0.37
N GLN A 93 3.37 -3.42 1.65
CA GLN A 93 2.49 -2.42 2.25
C GLN A 93 3.31 -1.36 3.00
N GLY A 94 2.65 -0.48 3.75
CA GLY A 94 3.30 0.49 4.60
C GLY A 94 2.72 1.89 4.47
N MET A 95 3.54 2.90 4.76
CA MET A 95 3.16 4.31 4.71
C MET A 95 4.38 5.17 4.41
N ARG A 96 4.13 6.41 4.01
CA ARG A 96 5.16 7.45 3.86
C ARG A 96 4.70 8.75 4.50
N PHE A 97 5.63 9.63 4.77
CA PHE A 97 5.37 10.99 5.23
C PHE A 97 5.85 12.00 4.20
N PRO A 98 5.20 13.17 4.12
CA PRO A 98 5.68 14.25 3.28
C PRO A 98 7.04 14.75 3.79
N PRO A 99 7.86 15.37 2.93
CA PRO A 99 9.05 16.09 3.37
C PRO A 99 8.70 17.15 4.40
N SER A 100 9.61 17.38 5.36
CA SER A 100 9.51 18.45 6.34
C SER A 100 10.80 19.26 6.38
N GLU A 101 10.66 20.53 6.67
CA GLU A 101 11.77 21.46 6.84
C GLU A 101 11.51 22.33 8.06
N THR A 102 12.54 22.51 8.88
CA THR A 102 12.58 23.48 9.97
C THR A 102 13.81 24.34 9.82
N ILE A 103 13.74 25.60 10.25
CA ILE A 103 14.83 26.57 10.17
C ILE A 103 15.06 27.10 11.58
N ASP A 104 16.29 27.03 12.08
CA ASP A 104 16.66 27.56 13.40
C ASP A 104 16.95 29.08 13.37
N GLU A 105 17.24 29.66 14.55
CA GLU A 105 17.59 31.08 14.69
C GLU A 105 18.87 31.45 13.95
N ALA A 106 19.78 30.49 13.76
CA ALA A 106 21.03 30.67 12.99
C ALA A 106 20.81 30.49 11.45
N LYS A 107 19.54 30.36 11.01
CA LYS A 107 19.14 30.12 9.61
C LYS A 107 19.75 28.85 9.01
N VAL A 108 19.93 27.84 9.84
CA VAL A 108 20.26 26.50 9.40
C VAL A 108 18.96 25.76 9.09
N HIS A 109 18.90 25.16 7.90
CA HIS A 109 17.78 24.38 7.42
C HIS A 109 17.99 22.92 7.81
N TYR A 110 16.99 22.32 8.44
CA TYR A 110 16.94 20.90 8.79
C TYR A 110 15.81 20.28 8.00
N THR A 111 16.14 19.35 7.10
CA THR A 111 15.13 18.67 6.27
C THR A 111 15.05 17.20 6.63
N SER A 112 13.82 16.68 6.56
CA SER A 112 13.55 15.26 6.67
C SER A 112 12.81 14.82 5.42
N ASP A 113 13.48 14.04 4.58
CA ASP A 113 12.99 13.56 3.31
C ASP A 113 12.88 12.03 3.31
N ASP A 114 12.07 11.48 2.41
CA ASP A 114 11.95 10.03 2.17
C ASP A 114 11.65 9.22 3.46
N VAL A 115 10.84 9.80 4.36
CA VAL A 115 10.41 9.11 5.58
C VAL A 115 9.32 8.13 5.20
N GLN A 116 9.64 6.84 5.33
CA GLN A 116 8.71 5.77 4.98
C GLN A 116 8.91 4.52 5.82
N TRP A 117 7.82 3.75 5.99
CA TRP A 117 7.81 2.40 6.55
C TRP A 117 7.33 1.42 5.50
N LYS A 118 8.10 0.36 5.30
CA LYS A 118 7.82 -0.73 4.39
C LYS A 118 7.56 -1.99 5.18
N TYR A 119 6.42 -2.62 4.93
CA TYR A 119 6.00 -3.88 5.53
C TYR A 119 5.77 -4.91 4.43
N ASP A 120 6.54 -5.99 4.48
CA ASP A 120 6.43 -7.10 3.52
C ASP A 120 5.62 -8.22 4.18
N TYR A 121 4.48 -8.55 3.58
CA TYR A 121 3.57 -9.58 4.06
C TYR A 121 3.49 -10.77 3.11
N LEU A 122 3.33 -11.95 3.67
CA LEU A 122 2.71 -13.08 3.00
C LEU A 122 1.22 -13.05 3.38
N THR A 123 0.32 -12.96 2.40
CA THR A 123 -1.12 -12.85 2.64
C THR A 123 -1.88 -14.03 2.04
N LEU A 124 -2.92 -14.48 2.77
CA LEU A 124 -3.82 -15.56 2.38
C LEU A 124 -5.26 -15.03 2.38
N PRO A 125 -5.74 -14.48 1.26
CA PRO A 125 -7.15 -14.12 1.11
C PRO A 125 -8.02 -15.36 0.88
N LEU A 126 -9.17 -15.39 1.56
CA LEU A 126 -10.30 -16.29 1.30
C LEU A 126 -11.47 -15.42 0.88
N MET A 127 -11.91 -15.56 -0.37
CA MET A 127 -12.85 -14.63 -0.98
C MET A 127 -14.10 -15.35 -1.51
N ALA A 128 -15.23 -14.67 -1.42
CA ALA A 128 -16.43 -14.97 -2.19
C ALA A 128 -16.57 -13.92 -3.31
N HIS A 129 -16.93 -14.40 -4.49
CA HIS A 129 -17.15 -13.60 -5.69
C HIS A 129 -18.60 -13.77 -6.11
N VAL A 130 -19.36 -12.69 -6.19
CA VAL A 130 -20.76 -12.70 -6.62
C VAL A 130 -20.87 -11.93 -7.93
N ALA A 131 -21.25 -12.63 -8.99
CA ALA A 131 -21.47 -12.02 -10.32
C ALA A 131 -22.64 -11.04 -10.25
N VAL A 132 -22.37 -9.77 -10.58
CA VAL A 132 -23.36 -8.69 -10.60
C VAL A 132 -23.83 -8.42 -12.02
N LEU A 133 -22.90 -8.50 -12.98
CA LEU A 133 -23.11 -8.40 -14.41
C LEU A 133 -22.20 -9.41 -15.11
N PRO A 134 -22.45 -9.75 -16.39
CA PRO A 134 -21.53 -10.58 -17.15
C PRO A 134 -20.09 -10.03 -17.08
N GLY A 135 -19.17 -10.85 -16.59
CA GLY A 135 -17.76 -10.48 -16.40
C GLY A 135 -17.46 -9.59 -15.19
N LEU A 136 -18.45 -8.98 -14.54
CA LEU A 136 -18.25 -8.12 -13.36
C LEU A 136 -18.73 -8.83 -12.09
N SER A 137 -17.84 -8.99 -11.11
CA SER A 137 -18.16 -9.59 -9.83
C SER A 137 -17.85 -8.64 -8.67
N PHE A 138 -18.70 -8.62 -7.66
CA PHE A 138 -18.43 -8.08 -6.36
C PHE A 138 -17.70 -9.12 -5.51
N ASN A 139 -16.64 -8.73 -4.82
CA ASN A 139 -15.79 -9.63 -4.05
C ASN A 139 -15.71 -9.16 -2.60
N ALA A 140 -15.88 -10.10 -1.68
CA ALA A 140 -15.66 -9.85 -0.26
C ALA A 140 -15.10 -11.10 0.42
N GLY A 141 -14.35 -10.91 1.52
CA GLY A 141 -13.77 -12.04 2.19
C GLY A 141 -13.02 -11.70 3.47
N VAL A 142 -12.18 -12.62 3.89
CA VAL A 142 -11.25 -12.47 5.01
C VAL A 142 -9.84 -12.75 4.50
N GLN A 143 -8.88 -11.96 4.95
CA GLN A 143 -7.48 -12.14 4.61
C GLN A 143 -6.66 -12.26 5.89
N MET A 144 -5.84 -13.29 5.96
CA MET A 144 -4.79 -13.43 6.96
C MET A 144 -3.46 -12.94 6.36
N GLY A 145 -2.67 -12.23 7.16
CA GLY A 145 -1.34 -11.75 6.80
C GLY A 145 -0.28 -12.20 7.78
N TYR A 146 0.87 -12.60 7.27
CA TYR A 146 2.04 -12.85 8.08
C TYR A 146 3.16 -11.90 7.68
N LEU A 147 3.62 -11.07 8.64
CA LEU A 147 4.65 -10.07 8.42
C LEU A 147 6.03 -10.72 8.32
N LEU A 148 6.67 -10.61 7.17
CA LEU A 148 8.00 -11.13 6.87
C LEU A 148 9.09 -10.13 7.27
N SER A 149 8.88 -8.83 6.93
CA SER A 149 9.85 -7.77 7.13
C SER A 149 9.15 -6.45 7.43
N ALA A 150 9.72 -5.65 8.33
CA ALA A 150 9.27 -4.30 8.65
C ALA A 150 10.48 -3.36 8.71
N LYS A 151 10.62 -2.48 7.73
CA LYS A 151 11.77 -1.59 7.59
C LYS A 151 11.32 -0.14 7.53
N GLY A 152 11.94 0.71 8.34
CA GLY A 152 11.83 2.15 8.26
C GLY A 152 13.01 2.76 7.50
N ARG A 153 12.78 3.88 6.86
CA ARG A 153 13.81 4.71 6.23
C ARG A 153 13.47 6.17 6.45
N ALA A 154 14.49 6.97 6.76
CA ALA A 154 14.41 8.43 6.82
C ALA A 154 15.71 9.02 6.26
N SER A 155 15.61 10.02 5.39
CA SER A 155 16.75 10.79 4.90
C SER A 155 16.71 12.17 5.57
N LEU A 156 17.76 12.48 6.30
CA LEU A 156 17.91 13.74 7.05
C LEU A 156 19.05 14.55 6.45
N SER A 157 18.86 15.86 6.31
CA SER A 157 19.94 16.75 5.87
C SER A 157 19.89 18.09 6.57
N GLN A 158 21.07 18.73 6.68
CA GLN A 158 21.27 20.04 7.29
C GLN A 158 22.10 20.91 6.36
N PHE A 159 21.65 22.14 6.09
CA PHE A 159 22.33 23.08 5.22
C PHE A 159 21.99 24.53 5.58
N THR A 160 22.83 25.47 5.09
CA THR A 160 22.54 26.91 5.10
C THR A 160 22.29 27.38 3.68
N VAL A 161 21.56 28.50 3.52
CA VAL A 161 21.29 29.11 2.20
C VAL A 161 21.97 30.47 2.14
N ASP A 162 22.75 30.73 1.09
CA ASP A 162 23.38 32.03 0.87
C ASP A 162 22.38 33.08 0.32
N LYS A 163 22.88 34.32 0.10
CA LYS A 163 22.06 35.42 -0.39
C LYS A 163 21.56 35.20 -1.82
N GLU A 164 22.23 34.37 -2.58
CA GLU A 164 21.90 33.96 -3.94
C GLU A 164 20.93 32.79 -4.00
N GLY A 165 20.51 32.24 -2.83
CA GLY A 165 19.59 31.11 -2.73
C GLY A 165 20.24 29.74 -2.92
N LYS A 166 21.57 29.64 -2.86
CA LYS A 166 22.30 28.39 -3.04
C LYS A 166 22.50 27.69 -1.68
N ALA A 167 22.17 26.41 -1.64
CA ALA A 167 22.36 25.58 -0.47
C ALA A 167 23.83 25.19 -0.25
N HIS A 168 24.31 25.37 0.97
CA HIS A 168 25.63 24.99 1.43
C HIS A 168 25.51 23.93 2.51
N TYR A 169 25.84 22.69 2.18
CA TYR A 169 25.85 21.57 3.12
C TYR A 169 27.15 21.58 3.90
N GLN A 170 27.06 21.31 5.20
CA GLN A 170 28.25 21.13 6.02
C GLN A 170 29.00 19.86 5.59
N THR A 171 30.27 20.02 5.26
CA THR A 171 31.16 18.92 4.84
C THR A 171 32.24 18.69 5.90
N GLY A 172 32.54 17.41 6.18
CA GLY A 172 33.68 17.02 7.01
C GLY A 172 35.02 17.11 6.28
N GLU A 173 36.10 16.84 7.00
CA GLU A 173 37.49 16.92 6.50
C GLU A 173 37.77 16.12 5.21
N LYS A 174 36.95 15.10 4.90
CA LYS A 174 37.09 14.27 3.69
C LYS A 174 36.09 14.64 2.58
N GLY A 175 35.42 15.80 2.69
CA GLY A 175 34.39 16.21 1.74
C GLY A 175 33.05 15.45 1.84
N ASN A 176 32.90 14.58 2.83
CA ASN A 176 31.65 13.92 3.12
C ASN A 176 30.67 14.91 3.77
N LEU A 177 29.40 14.87 3.39
CA LEU A 177 28.36 15.67 4.04
C LEU A 177 28.21 15.24 5.50
N LEU A 178 28.44 16.18 6.45
CA LEU A 178 28.38 15.88 7.89
C LEU A 178 26.97 15.55 8.38
N TYR A 179 25.94 16.11 7.75
CA TYR A 179 24.56 16.04 8.17
C TYR A 179 23.58 15.71 7.02
N ALA A 180 24.04 14.93 6.05
CA ALA A 180 23.14 14.31 5.08
C ALA A 180 23.33 12.81 5.15
N TYR A 181 22.40 12.13 5.78
CA TYR A 181 22.46 10.68 5.98
C TYR A 181 21.09 10.04 5.88
N THR A 182 21.08 8.78 5.49
CA THR A 182 19.88 7.97 5.46
C THR A 182 19.94 6.94 6.57
N GLU A 183 19.01 7.05 7.51
CA GLU A 183 18.82 6.03 8.54
C GLU A 183 17.88 4.92 8.06
N LYS A 184 18.21 3.70 8.43
CA LYS A 184 17.37 2.50 8.17
C LYS A 184 17.13 1.80 9.49
N TYR A 185 15.86 1.52 9.76
CA TYR A 185 15.43 0.87 11.00
C TYR A 185 14.80 -0.48 10.70
N ASP A 186 15.09 -1.47 11.54
CA ASP A 186 14.34 -2.72 11.58
C ASP A 186 13.26 -2.62 12.66
N ASN A 187 12.01 -2.55 12.22
CA ASN A 187 10.85 -2.43 13.10
C ASN A 187 10.12 -3.77 13.34
N LEU A 188 10.71 -4.87 12.92
CA LEU A 188 10.05 -6.17 12.99
C LEU A 188 9.79 -6.63 14.41
N SER A 189 10.68 -6.34 15.35
CA SER A 189 10.53 -6.63 16.79
C SER A 189 9.38 -5.84 17.43
N TYR A 190 9.10 -4.64 16.93
CA TYR A 190 8.04 -3.75 17.41
C TYR A 190 6.67 -4.03 16.76
N SER A 191 6.66 -4.84 15.71
CA SER A 191 5.46 -5.15 14.93
C SER A 191 4.88 -6.52 15.27
N LYS A 192 3.55 -6.64 15.21
CA LYS A 192 2.87 -7.94 15.30
C LYS A 192 3.03 -8.69 13.99
N ARG A 193 3.30 -9.99 14.09
CA ARG A 193 3.51 -10.84 12.92
C ARG A 193 2.23 -11.19 12.17
N PHE A 194 1.13 -11.34 12.91
CA PHE A 194 -0.16 -11.73 12.34
C PHE A 194 -1.07 -10.54 12.17
N ASP A 195 -1.66 -10.42 11.00
CA ASP A 195 -2.67 -9.44 10.64
C ASP A 195 -3.92 -10.15 10.11
N VAL A 196 -5.08 -9.61 10.45
CA VAL A 196 -6.37 -10.04 9.91
C VAL A 196 -7.05 -8.82 9.32
N SER A 197 -7.59 -8.97 8.12
CA SER A 197 -8.23 -7.88 7.38
C SER A 197 -9.44 -8.37 6.58
N ILE A 198 -10.29 -7.42 6.18
CA ILE A 198 -11.46 -7.65 5.32
C ILE A 198 -11.19 -6.99 3.97
N PRO A 199 -10.88 -7.74 2.90
CA PRO A 199 -10.87 -7.25 1.54
C PRO A 199 -12.29 -7.17 0.99
N VAL A 200 -12.61 -6.04 0.33
CA VAL A 200 -13.87 -5.80 -0.39
C VAL A 200 -13.55 -5.12 -1.70
N GLY A 201 -14.18 -5.53 -2.80
CA GLY A 201 -13.88 -4.94 -4.09
C GLY A 201 -14.69 -5.49 -5.25
N PHE A 202 -14.17 -5.25 -6.44
CA PHE A 202 -14.76 -5.72 -7.70
C PHE A 202 -13.69 -6.32 -8.58
N SER A 203 -14.09 -7.30 -9.38
CA SER A 203 -13.26 -7.84 -10.46
C SER A 203 -14.01 -7.81 -11.77
N LEU A 204 -13.29 -7.52 -12.84
CA LEU A 204 -13.75 -7.56 -14.21
C LEU A 204 -12.96 -8.63 -14.96
N GLU A 205 -13.66 -9.63 -15.49
CA GLU A 205 -13.06 -10.70 -16.29
C GLU A 205 -13.49 -10.55 -17.75
N TYR A 206 -12.49 -10.60 -18.64
CA TYR A 206 -12.70 -10.61 -20.08
C TYR A 206 -11.65 -11.49 -20.75
N SER A 207 -12.09 -12.48 -21.53
CA SER A 207 -11.21 -13.38 -22.29
C SER A 207 -10.04 -13.95 -21.47
N HIS A 208 -10.32 -14.49 -20.29
CA HIS A 208 -9.35 -15.03 -19.32
C HIS A 208 -8.47 -13.99 -18.61
N VAL A 209 -8.59 -12.71 -18.93
CA VAL A 209 -7.90 -11.64 -18.18
C VAL A 209 -8.82 -11.13 -17.07
N VAL A 210 -8.31 -11.09 -15.85
CA VAL A 210 -9.01 -10.53 -14.67
C VAL A 210 -8.33 -9.25 -14.25
N LEU A 211 -9.10 -8.17 -14.18
CA LEU A 211 -8.74 -6.94 -13.49
C LEU A 211 -9.45 -6.92 -12.14
N ASP A 212 -8.72 -6.69 -11.06
CA ASP A 212 -9.26 -6.74 -9.70
C ASP A 212 -8.88 -5.46 -8.95
N ALA A 213 -9.86 -4.84 -8.31
CA ALA A 213 -9.69 -3.65 -7.49
C ALA A 213 -10.33 -3.88 -6.12
N ARG A 214 -9.53 -3.84 -5.05
CA ARG A 214 -9.95 -4.12 -3.67
C ARG A 214 -9.53 -3.02 -2.73
N TYR A 215 -10.35 -2.78 -1.72
CA TYR A 215 -9.94 -2.10 -0.50
C TYR A 215 -9.86 -3.10 0.65
N ILE A 216 -8.75 -3.09 1.38
CA ILE A 216 -8.46 -4.02 2.47
C ILE A 216 -8.50 -3.25 3.78
N PHE A 217 -9.47 -3.58 4.62
CA PHE A 217 -9.67 -3.02 5.97
C PHE A 217 -8.90 -3.85 6.99
N GLY A 218 -7.81 -3.35 7.57
CA GLY A 218 -7.12 -3.99 8.68
C GLY A 218 -8.01 -4.03 9.93
N LEU A 219 -8.16 -5.20 10.53
CA LEU A 219 -8.90 -5.39 11.77
C LEU A 219 -7.98 -5.39 12.98
N THR A 220 -6.82 -6.00 12.84
CA THR A 220 -5.84 -6.18 13.92
C THR A 220 -4.89 -5.02 14.06
N LYS A 221 -4.41 -4.79 15.27
CA LYS A 221 -3.29 -3.87 15.53
C LYS A 221 -1.99 -4.44 15.01
N ILE A 222 -1.22 -3.63 14.27
CA ILE A 222 0.10 -4.01 13.76
C ILE A 222 1.24 -3.70 14.74
N ASN A 223 1.03 -2.81 15.70
CA ASN A 223 2.00 -2.41 16.71
C ASN A 223 1.84 -3.20 18.02
N LYS A 224 2.98 -3.43 18.73
CA LYS A 224 3.00 -4.17 20.01
C LYS A 224 2.88 -3.26 21.24
N TYR A 225 3.55 -2.11 21.25
CA TYR A 225 3.87 -1.36 22.46
C TYR A 225 3.13 -0.04 22.61
N THR A 226 2.47 0.48 21.61
CA THR A 226 1.68 1.71 21.71
C THR A 226 0.21 1.41 21.99
N GLN A 227 -0.47 2.33 22.70
CA GLN A 227 -1.91 2.20 22.98
C GLN A 227 -2.76 2.43 21.74
N ASP A 228 -2.26 3.22 20.77
CA ASP A 228 -2.97 3.52 19.55
C ASP A 228 -3.20 2.30 18.67
N SER A 229 -4.40 2.21 18.15
CA SER A 229 -4.79 1.09 17.29
C SER A 229 -4.38 1.35 15.85
N MET A 230 -3.10 1.13 15.55
CA MET A 230 -2.55 1.21 14.20
C MET A 230 -2.99 0.01 13.37
N LYS A 231 -3.64 0.25 12.22
CA LYS A 231 -4.20 -0.79 11.35
C LYS A 231 -3.87 -0.51 9.90
N ASN A 232 -3.68 -1.57 9.12
CA ASN A 232 -3.44 -1.47 7.68
C ASN A 232 -4.70 -0.97 6.94
N LYS A 233 -4.48 -0.11 5.95
CA LYS A 233 -5.47 0.37 4.96
C LYS A 233 -4.84 0.28 3.60
N VAL A 234 -5.35 -0.58 2.72
CA VAL A 234 -4.70 -0.84 1.45
C VAL A 234 -5.72 -0.83 0.32
N PHE A 235 -5.47 -0.02 -0.72
CA PHE A 235 -6.07 -0.19 -2.03
C PHE A 235 -5.16 -1.10 -2.84
N THR A 236 -5.73 -2.14 -3.43
CA THR A 236 -5.02 -3.13 -4.24
C THR A 236 -5.62 -3.16 -5.64
N PHE A 237 -4.76 -3.08 -6.64
CA PHE A 237 -5.12 -3.23 -8.06
C PHE A 237 -4.26 -4.33 -8.65
N THR A 238 -4.89 -5.37 -9.19
CA THR A 238 -4.16 -6.48 -9.82
C THR A 238 -4.72 -6.81 -11.19
N VAL A 239 -3.85 -7.32 -12.04
CA VAL A 239 -4.19 -8.03 -13.27
C VAL A 239 -3.78 -9.48 -13.11
N GLY A 240 -4.63 -10.37 -13.59
CA GLY A 240 -4.39 -11.82 -13.58
C GLY A 240 -4.83 -12.49 -14.87
N TYR A 241 -4.39 -13.72 -15.02
CA TYR A 241 -4.82 -14.58 -16.13
C TYR A 241 -5.42 -15.88 -15.60
N VAL A 242 -6.54 -16.28 -16.15
CA VAL A 242 -7.33 -17.44 -15.72
C VAL A 242 -6.91 -18.67 -16.53
N PHE A 243 -6.49 -19.71 -15.83
CA PHE A 243 -6.28 -21.05 -16.36
C PHE A 243 -7.36 -21.95 -15.78
N ASP A 244 -8.32 -22.36 -16.61
CA ASP A 244 -9.31 -23.37 -16.22
C ASP A 244 -8.66 -24.76 -16.18
N LEU A 245 -8.96 -25.53 -15.14
CA LEU A 245 -8.36 -26.83 -14.82
C LEU A 245 -9.34 -27.97 -15.09
#